data_6bbc08863d73fdcdcef6eb6a8e93f456
#
_entry.id   6bbc08863d73fdcdcef6eb6a8e93f456
#
_cell.length_a   1.000
_cell.length_b   1.000
_cell.length_c   1.000
_cell.angle_alpha   90.00
_cell.angle_beta   90.00
_cell.angle_gamma   90.00
#
_symmetry.space_group_name_H-M   'P 1'
#
loop_
_entity.id
_entity.type
_entity.pdbx_description
1 polymer ?
#
loop_
_entity_poly.entity_id
_entity_poly.type
_entity_poly.pdbx_seq_one_letter_code
_entity_poly.pdbx_strand_id
1 'polypeptide(L)'
;MIKTSVCFVLCLFIVTAHGQITSYVNFKASEQELIYQKIFEQDSITAEKLAAFYTAQPWASNVQTAGNEVTFDMNELKVDYKKFQFSQVAVPPVIQTGKYSGKVAVGIKDGKYRVTVRSIEFTGDVGYKKVTDKDKLTNYACRNSGTVISQDWCKPNTLGLLDKAFTDNLQFVKAVKKKDKDDW
;
A
#
# COMPACT_ATOMS: atom_id res chain seq x y z
N MET A 1 -15.90 64.81 32.84
CA MET A 1 -16.22 63.37 32.81
C MET A 1 -15.84 62.89 31.41
N ILE A 2 -14.67 62.27 31.28
CA ILE A 2 -14.13 61.74 30.01
C ILE A 2 -14.49 60.26 29.97
N LYS A 3 -15.33 59.85 29.01
CA LYS A 3 -15.67 58.44 28.75
C LYS A 3 -14.62 57.85 27.82
N THR A 4 -13.75 57.00 28.38
CA THR A 4 -12.73 56.24 27.60
C THR A 4 -13.42 55.03 26.99
N SER A 5 -13.61 55.01 25.69
CA SER A 5 -14.12 53.87 24.93
C SER A 5 -12.95 52.91 24.65
N VAL A 6 -12.92 51.76 25.29
CA VAL A 6 -11.94 50.72 25.02
C VAL A 6 -12.44 49.91 23.84
N CYS A 7 -11.80 50.06 22.70
CA CYS A 7 -12.04 49.28 21.49
C CYS A 7 -11.29 47.94 21.62
N PHE A 8 -12.02 46.85 21.89
CA PHE A 8 -11.49 45.50 21.97
C PHE A 8 -11.34 44.97 20.55
N VAL A 9 -10.14 45.01 19.99
CA VAL A 9 -9.84 44.44 18.67
C VAL A 9 -9.68 42.91 18.88
N LEU A 10 -10.74 42.17 18.54
CA LEU A 10 -10.74 40.71 18.51
C LEU A 10 -10.01 40.24 17.24
N CYS A 11 -8.71 39.95 17.34
CA CYS A 11 -7.96 39.31 16.25
C CYS A 11 -8.45 37.87 16.11
N LEU A 12 -9.34 37.62 15.17
CA LEU A 12 -9.69 36.26 14.72
C LEU A 12 -8.47 35.66 14.01
N PHE A 13 -7.70 34.84 14.73
CA PHE A 13 -6.74 33.92 14.11
C PHE A 13 -7.53 32.84 13.37
N ILE A 14 -7.70 32.99 12.06
CA ILE A 14 -8.17 31.91 11.20
C ILE A 14 -7.01 30.91 11.09
N VAL A 15 -7.00 29.92 11.98
CA VAL A 15 -6.13 28.74 11.84
C VAL A 15 -6.69 27.94 10.68
N THR A 16 -6.11 28.08 9.51
CA THR A 16 -6.37 27.14 8.39
C THR A 16 -5.82 25.79 8.80
N ALA A 17 -6.67 24.94 9.32
CA ALA A 17 -6.35 23.53 9.55
C ALA A 17 -6.12 22.90 8.17
N HIS A 18 -4.87 22.84 7.73
CA HIS A 18 -4.49 22.01 6.59
C HIS A 18 -4.70 20.57 7.03
N GLY A 19 -5.74 19.92 6.53
CA GLY A 19 -6.07 18.54 6.84
C GLY A 19 -4.85 17.66 6.56
N GLN A 20 -4.37 16.97 7.59
CA GLN A 20 -3.27 16.02 7.47
C GLN A 20 -3.76 14.78 6.70
N ILE A 21 -3.07 14.41 5.61
CA ILE A 21 -3.42 13.22 4.83
C ILE A 21 -2.87 12.01 5.59
N THR A 22 -3.73 11.26 6.25
CA THR A 22 -3.37 10.03 6.96
C THR A 22 -3.68 8.77 6.18
N SER A 23 -4.45 8.88 5.07
CA SER A 23 -4.77 7.75 4.19
C SER A 23 -4.93 8.20 2.74
N TYR A 24 -4.54 7.33 1.81
CA TYR A 24 -4.75 7.49 0.38
C TYR A 24 -4.90 6.11 -0.26
N VAL A 25 -5.99 5.88 -0.99
CA VAL A 25 -6.43 4.59 -1.51
C VAL A 25 -6.43 3.53 -0.38
N ASN A 26 -5.69 2.44 -0.50
CA ASN A 26 -5.56 1.43 0.57
C ASN A 26 -4.29 1.60 1.43
N PHE A 27 -3.55 2.71 1.26
CA PHE A 27 -2.43 3.07 2.14
C PHE A 27 -2.88 3.96 3.28
N LYS A 28 -2.30 3.75 4.45
CA LYS A 28 -2.51 4.61 5.63
C LYS A 28 -1.23 4.77 6.44
N ALA A 29 -1.04 5.96 7.00
CA ALA A 29 -0.04 6.22 8.01
C ALA A 29 -0.58 5.78 9.37
N SER A 30 0.04 4.80 10.00
CA SER A 30 -0.39 4.21 11.27
C SER A 30 0.83 3.76 12.05
N GLU A 31 0.91 4.09 13.33
CA GLU A 31 2.02 3.68 14.22
C GLU A 31 3.40 4.11 13.67
N GLN A 32 3.47 5.32 13.10
CA GLN A 32 4.68 5.88 12.48
C GLN A 32 5.18 5.07 11.26
N GLU A 33 4.30 4.34 10.61
CA GLU A 33 4.59 3.49 9.47
C GLU A 33 3.55 3.69 8.37
N LEU A 34 3.99 3.64 7.09
CA LEU A 34 3.09 3.52 5.96
C LEU A 34 2.71 2.05 5.80
N ILE A 35 1.45 1.72 5.99
CA ILE A 35 0.93 0.38 5.81
C ILE A 35 -0.06 0.34 4.64
N TYR A 36 -0.13 -0.80 3.98
CA TYR A 36 -1.19 -1.12 3.02
C TYR A 36 -2.21 -2.03 3.69
N GLN A 37 -3.50 -1.75 3.52
CA GLN A 37 -4.56 -2.60 4.05
C GLN A 37 -5.76 -2.63 3.14
N LYS A 38 -6.16 -3.83 2.69
CA LYS A 38 -7.31 -4.03 1.81
C LYS A 38 -8.12 -5.24 2.23
N ILE A 39 -9.45 -5.13 2.09
CA ILE A 39 -10.38 -6.24 2.29
C ILE A 39 -10.83 -6.73 0.91
N PHE A 40 -10.83 -8.04 0.73
CA PHE A 40 -11.32 -8.72 -0.45
C PHE A 40 -12.51 -9.61 -0.07
N GLU A 41 -13.55 -9.60 -0.89
CA GLU A 41 -14.69 -10.48 -0.74
C GLU A 41 -14.43 -11.77 -1.55
N GLN A 42 -14.52 -12.91 -0.91
CA GLN A 42 -14.29 -14.20 -1.54
C GLN A 42 -14.99 -15.30 -0.74
N ASP A 43 -16.11 -15.73 -1.24
CA ASP A 43 -16.86 -16.84 -0.62
C ASP A 43 -16.03 -18.12 -0.55
N SER A 44 -16.19 -18.85 0.56
CA SER A 44 -15.52 -20.13 0.80
C SER A 44 -13.98 -20.09 0.75
N ILE A 45 -13.41 -18.92 1.07
CA ILE A 45 -11.96 -18.78 1.22
C ILE A 45 -11.52 -19.43 2.55
N THR A 46 -10.41 -20.14 2.54
CA THR A 46 -9.80 -20.73 3.74
C THR A 46 -8.33 -20.37 3.81
N ALA A 47 -7.73 -20.53 5.00
CA ALA A 47 -6.31 -20.24 5.20
C ALA A 47 -5.42 -21.16 4.34
N GLU A 48 -5.79 -22.43 4.18
CA GLU A 48 -5.06 -23.40 3.35
C GLU A 48 -5.06 -22.99 1.87
N LYS A 49 -6.20 -22.51 1.34
CA LYS A 49 -6.29 -22.04 -0.05
C LYS A 49 -5.43 -20.80 -0.28
N LEU A 50 -5.45 -19.86 0.66
CA LEU A 50 -4.61 -18.67 0.59
C LEU A 50 -3.12 -19.03 0.74
N ALA A 51 -2.77 -19.89 1.68
CA ALA A 51 -1.39 -20.34 1.86
C ALA A 51 -0.87 -21.04 0.59
N ALA A 52 -1.64 -21.94 0.00
CA ALA A 52 -1.28 -22.59 -1.25
C ALA A 52 -1.12 -21.58 -2.41
N PHE A 53 -2.03 -20.60 -2.50
CA PHE A 53 -1.95 -19.54 -3.50
C PHE A 53 -0.66 -18.70 -3.35
N TYR A 54 -0.36 -18.23 -2.14
CA TYR A 54 0.84 -17.40 -1.92
C TYR A 54 2.13 -18.22 -2.02
N THR A 55 2.15 -19.49 -1.59
CA THR A 55 3.33 -20.37 -1.77
C THR A 55 3.70 -20.55 -3.24
N ALA A 56 2.72 -20.50 -4.14
CA ALA A 56 2.96 -20.58 -5.58
C ALA A 56 3.47 -19.27 -6.22
N GLN A 57 3.52 -18.18 -5.47
CA GLN A 57 3.96 -16.89 -6.01
C GLN A 57 5.49 -16.71 -5.89
N PRO A 58 6.19 -16.31 -6.96
CA PRO A 58 7.65 -16.16 -6.93
C PRO A 58 8.16 -15.05 -6.02
N TRP A 59 7.28 -14.10 -5.65
CA TRP A 59 7.60 -12.97 -4.78
C TRP A 59 7.22 -13.23 -3.31
N ALA A 60 6.62 -14.38 -2.97
CA ALA A 60 6.28 -14.72 -1.60
C ALA A 60 7.23 -15.80 -1.03
N SER A 61 7.59 -15.68 0.23
CA SER A 61 8.40 -16.67 0.95
C SER A 61 7.96 -16.78 2.41
N ASN A 62 8.40 -17.81 3.11
CA ASN A 62 8.10 -18.03 4.53
C ASN A 62 6.59 -18.05 4.82
N VAL A 63 5.79 -18.65 3.93
CA VAL A 63 4.33 -18.72 4.10
C VAL A 63 4.01 -19.63 5.28
N GLN A 64 3.26 -19.13 6.24
CA GLN A 64 2.84 -19.83 7.44
C GLN A 64 1.33 -19.63 7.66
N THR A 65 0.70 -20.61 8.31
CA THR A 65 -0.73 -20.58 8.63
C THR A 65 -0.90 -20.80 10.14
N ALA A 66 -1.71 -19.95 10.77
CA ALA A 66 -2.08 -20.06 12.17
C ALA A 66 -3.59 -19.78 12.32
N GLY A 67 -4.40 -20.84 12.48
CA GLY A 67 -5.86 -20.71 12.50
C GLY A 67 -6.42 -20.06 11.23
N ASN A 68 -7.10 -18.93 11.37
CA ASN A 68 -7.66 -18.15 10.25
C ASN A 68 -6.70 -17.06 9.73
N GLU A 69 -5.43 -17.17 10.00
CA GLU A 69 -4.43 -16.20 9.57
C GLU A 69 -3.35 -16.87 8.72
N VAL A 70 -2.93 -16.19 7.65
CA VAL A 70 -1.77 -16.55 6.82
C VAL A 70 -0.78 -15.41 6.86
N THR A 71 0.48 -15.69 7.14
CA THR A 71 1.56 -14.71 7.13
C THR A 71 2.65 -15.13 6.16
N PHE A 72 3.32 -14.15 5.54
CA PHE A 72 4.45 -14.40 4.65
C PHE A 72 5.28 -13.14 4.41
N ASP A 73 6.46 -13.34 3.82
CA ASP A 73 7.32 -12.26 3.37
C ASP A 73 7.08 -12.00 1.88
N MET A 74 6.74 -10.77 1.53
CA MET A 74 6.70 -10.26 0.15
C MET A 74 8.10 -9.77 -0.22
N ASN A 75 8.65 -10.24 -1.35
CA ASN A 75 10.01 -9.93 -1.78
C ASN A 75 10.02 -9.38 -3.21
N GLU A 76 10.69 -8.24 -3.38
CA GLU A 76 11.01 -7.62 -4.69
C GLU A 76 9.83 -7.53 -5.68
N LEU A 77 8.61 -7.33 -5.18
CA LEU A 77 7.44 -7.09 -6.03
C LEU A 77 7.66 -5.83 -6.86
N LYS A 78 7.47 -5.93 -8.18
CA LYS A 78 7.59 -4.83 -9.13
C LYS A 78 6.22 -4.36 -9.60
N VAL A 79 6.12 -3.08 -9.94
CA VAL A 79 4.91 -2.50 -10.51
C VAL A 79 4.95 -2.58 -12.02
N ASP A 80 4.05 -3.36 -12.63
CA ASP A 80 3.83 -3.31 -14.08
C ASP A 80 2.87 -2.15 -14.41
N TYR A 81 3.41 -0.94 -14.48
CA TYR A 81 2.62 0.26 -14.76
C TYR A 81 2.01 0.25 -16.17
N LYS A 82 2.59 -0.49 -17.13
CA LYS A 82 2.07 -0.63 -18.49
C LYS A 82 0.75 -1.43 -18.50
N LYS A 83 0.65 -2.47 -17.67
CA LYS A 83 -0.60 -3.22 -17.45
C LYS A 83 -1.74 -2.31 -17.03
N PHE A 84 -1.44 -1.24 -16.29
CA PHE A 84 -2.41 -0.24 -15.82
C PHE A 84 -2.56 0.96 -16.76
N GLN A 85 -2.09 0.84 -18.01
CA GLN A 85 -2.21 1.85 -19.08
C GLN A 85 -1.47 3.18 -18.80
N PHE A 86 -0.42 3.15 -18.00
CA PHE A 86 0.42 4.32 -17.80
C PHE A 86 1.62 4.31 -18.76
N SER A 87 1.90 5.48 -19.34
CA SER A 87 3.14 5.66 -20.12
C SER A 87 4.34 5.85 -19.21
N GLN A 88 5.53 5.51 -19.68
CA GLN A 88 6.76 5.64 -18.90
C GLN A 88 7.01 7.07 -18.40
N VAL A 89 6.75 8.08 -19.24
CA VAL A 89 6.95 9.50 -18.88
C VAL A 89 6.00 9.98 -17.80
N ALA A 90 4.84 9.34 -17.66
CA ALA A 90 3.84 9.72 -16.64
C ALA A 90 4.10 9.11 -15.26
N VAL A 91 5.04 8.18 -15.15
CA VAL A 91 5.29 7.40 -13.94
C VAL A 91 6.60 7.85 -13.30
N PRO A 92 6.63 8.15 -11.99
CA PRO A 92 7.86 8.55 -11.32
C PRO A 92 8.86 7.39 -11.24
N PRO A 93 10.20 7.69 -11.20
CA PRO A 93 11.25 6.68 -11.18
C PRO A 93 11.09 5.63 -10.08
N VAL A 94 10.61 6.00 -8.90
CA VAL A 94 10.37 5.09 -7.77
C VAL A 94 9.39 3.96 -8.11
N ILE A 95 8.42 4.22 -8.98
CA ILE A 95 7.47 3.20 -9.44
C ILE A 95 8.03 2.41 -10.63
N GLN A 96 8.77 3.07 -11.53
CA GLN A 96 9.35 2.41 -12.70
C GLN A 96 10.42 1.37 -12.34
N THR A 97 11.27 1.70 -11.37
CA THR A 97 12.45 0.91 -10.99
C THR A 97 12.31 0.22 -9.65
N GLY A 98 11.26 0.58 -8.89
CA GLY A 98 11.04 0.12 -7.53
C GLY A 98 10.80 -1.39 -7.45
N LYS A 99 11.49 -2.01 -6.47
CA LYS A 99 11.24 -3.37 -6.01
C LYS A 99 10.81 -3.29 -4.55
N TYR A 100 9.62 -3.75 -4.26
CA TYR A 100 8.98 -3.59 -2.95
C TYR A 100 8.98 -4.89 -2.18
N SER A 101 9.31 -4.81 -0.91
CA SER A 101 9.30 -5.93 0.04
C SER A 101 8.49 -5.55 1.27
N GLY A 102 8.00 -6.53 2.04
CA GLY A 102 7.28 -6.26 3.27
C GLY A 102 6.78 -7.51 3.97
N LYS A 103 6.27 -7.36 5.18
CA LYS A 103 5.62 -8.43 5.95
C LYS A 103 4.12 -8.41 5.69
N VAL A 104 3.57 -9.53 5.29
CA VAL A 104 2.15 -9.65 4.94
C VAL A 104 1.43 -10.51 5.97
N ALA A 105 0.30 -10.00 6.46
CA ALA A 105 -0.65 -10.74 7.28
C ALA A 105 -2.02 -10.74 6.61
N VAL A 106 -2.63 -11.90 6.50
CA VAL A 106 -3.94 -12.11 5.88
C VAL A 106 -4.87 -12.75 6.88
N GLY A 107 -5.81 -11.99 7.41
CA GLY A 107 -6.83 -12.48 8.34
C GLY A 107 -8.14 -12.79 7.61
N ILE A 108 -8.75 -13.95 7.88
CA ILE A 108 -9.98 -14.43 7.26
C ILE A 108 -11.12 -14.31 8.24
N LYS A 109 -12.25 -13.75 7.78
CA LYS A 109 -13.49 -13.65 8.55
C LYS A 109 -14.70 -13.51 7.64
N ASP A 110 -15.76 -14.27 7.90
CA ASP A 110 -17.11 -14.12 7.31
C ASP A 110 -17.12 -14.00 5.76
N GLY A 111 -16.44 -14.92 5.05
CA GLY A 111 -16.39 -14.90 3.58
C GLY A 111 -15.55 -13.77 2.98
N LYS A 112 -14.73 -13.11 3.81
CA LYS A 112 -13.81 -12.05 3.40
C LYS A 112 -12.42 -12.35 3.94
N TYR A 113 -11.42 -11.75 3.30
CA TYR A 113 -10.09 -11.72 3.88
C TYR A 113 -9.49 -10.32 3.81
N ARG A 114 -8.76 -9.95 4.85
CA ARG A 114 -8.07 -8.66 4.95
C ARG A 114 -6.58 -8.89 4.81
N VAL A 115 -5.99 -8.29 3.81
CA VAL A 115 -4.55 -8.26 3.63
C VAL A 115 -4.00 -6.99 4.26
N THR A 116 -2.96 -7.14 5.06
CA THR A 116 -2.19 -6.03 5.64
C THR A 116 -0.72 -6.23 5.29
N VAL A 117 -0.10 -5.24 4.65
CA VAL A 117 1.35 -5.22 4.39
C VAL A 117 1.97 -4.16 5.30
N ARG A 118 2.93 -4.60 6.11
CA ARG A 118 3.72 -3.76 7.02
C ARG A 118 5.20 -3.80 6.65
N SER A 119 5.97 -2.92 7.26
CA SER A 119 7.43 -2.81 7.05
C SER A 119 7.76 -2.77 5.57
N ILE A 120 7.03 -1.91 4.84
CA ILE A 120 7.22 -1.78 3.40
C ILE A 120 8.57 -1.14 3.15
N GLU A 121 9.47 -1.90 2.54
CA GLU A 121 10.80 -1.49 2.12
C GLU A 121 10.87 -1.50 0.60
N PHE A 122 11.80 -0.74 0.04
CA PHE A 122 12.05 -0.77 -1.39
C PHE A 122 13.53 -0.54 -1.73
N THR A 123 13.91 -0.95 -2.93
CA THR A 123 15.11 -0.51 -3.64
C THR A 123 14.69 0.10 -4.97
N GLY A 124 15.43 1.06 -5.49
CA GLY A 124 15.10 1.72 -6.76
C GLY A 124 15.55 3.16 -6.83
N ASP A 125 15.08 3.90 -7.81
CA ASP A 125 15.41 5.30 -8.03
C ASP A 125 14.27 6.20 -7.52
N VAL A 126 14.59 7.21 -6.73
CA VAL A 126 13.61 8.21 -6.27
C VAL A 126 13.77 9.55 -7.00
N GLY A 127 14.52 9.57 -8.10
CA GLY A 127 14.77 10.74 -8.95
C GLY A 127 16.02 11.53 -8.55
N TYR A 128 16.21 11.83 -7.28
CA TYR A 128 17.39 12.54 -6.78
C TYR A 128 18.43 11.62 -6.13
N LYS A 129 18.08 10.36 -5.89
CA LYS A 129 18.93 9.36 -5.22
C LYS A 129 18.54 7.95 -5.70
N LYS A 130 19.56 7.11 -5.90
CA LYS A 130 19.35 5.67 -6.09
C LYS A 130 19.45 4.97 -4.73
N VAL A 131 18.42 4.23 -4.37
CA VAL A 131 18.35 3.42 -3.14
C VAL A 131 18.79 2.01 -3.51
N THR A 132 20.01 1.63 -3.13
CA THR A 132 20.63 0.33 -3.44
C THR A 132 20.33 -0.71 -2.39
N ASP A 133 20.33 -0.30 -1.13
CA ASP A 133 19.96 -1.16 -0.01
C ASP A 133 18.49 -0.93 0.35
N LYS A 134 17.84 -1.96 0.90
CA LYS A 134 16.43 -1.85 1.32
C LYS A 134 16.26 -0.72 2.33
N ASP A 135 15.37 0.22 2.03
CA ASP A 135 15.01 1.33 2.91
C ASP A 135 13.50 1.42 3.06
N LYS A 136 13.03 1.90 4.20
CA LYS A 136 11.60 2.00 4.49
C LYS A 136 10.91 2.98 3.56
N LEU A 137 9.85 2.55 2.89
CA LEU A 137 9.03 3.41 2.04
C LEU A 137 8.46 4.60 2.82
N THR A 138 8.19 4.42 4.10
CA THR A 138 7.73 5.46 5.04
C THR A 138 8.64 6.69 5.04
N ASN A 139 9.97 6.51 4.96
CA ASN A 139 10.95 7.59 4.98
C ASN A 139 10.82 8.55 3.78
N TYR A 140 10.20 8.10 2.71
CA TYR A 140 10.02 8.84 1.46
C TYR A 140 8.58 9.31 1.27
N ALA A 141 7.63 8.44 1.57
CA ALA A 141 6.21 8.69 1.34
C ALA A 141 5.53 9.46 2.48
N CYS A 142 6.11 9.49 3.67
CA CYS A 142 5.52 10.14 4.84
C CYS A 142 6.36 11.29 5.38
N ARG A 143 5.71 12.15 6.15
CA ARG A 143 6.27 13.27 6.94
C ARG A 143 5.92 13.07 8.40
N ASN A 144 6.43 13.95 9.28
CA ASN A 144 6.14 13.96 10.71
C ASN A 144 6.35 12.58 11.34
N SER A 145 7.54 12.01 11.15
CA SER A 145 7.88 10.67 11.68
C SER A 145 6.90 9.56 11.28
N GLY A 146 6.40 9.59 10.03
CA GLY A 146 5.55 8.52 9.51
C GLY A 146 4.05 8.66 9.82
N THR A 147 3.60 9.79 10.39
CA THR A 147 2.18 9.97 10.79
C THR A 147 1.31 10.61 9.70
N VAL A 148 1.92 11.23 8.67
CA VAL A 148 1.23 11.95 7.60
C VAL A 148 1.80 11.52 6.26
N ILE A 149 0.94 11.15 5.30
CA ILE A 149 1.36 10.85 3.94
C ILE A 149 1.65 12.17 3.21
N SER A 150 2.79 12.25 2.54
CA SER A 150 3.16 13.42 1.73
C SER A 150 2.21 13.57 0.53
N GLN A 151 1.72 14.79 0.29
CA GLN A 151 0.81 15.08 -0.81
C GLN A 151 1.37 14.65 -2.18
N ASP A 152 2.70 14.75 -2.36
CA ASP A 152 3.35 14.34 -3.61
C ASP A 152 3.25 12.85 -3.90
N TRP A 153 3.03 12.03 -2.88
CA TRP A 153 2.80 10.59 -3.00
C TRP A 153 1.33 10.23 -3.19
N CYS A 154 0.40 11.08 -2.78
CA CYS A 154 -1.05 10.89 -2.94
C CYS A 154 -1.49 11.19 -4.38
N LYS A 155 -0.93 10.46 -5.36
CA LYS A 155 -1.21 10.64 -6.79
C LYS A 155 -1.54 9.29 -7.44
N PRO A 156 -2.40 9.28 -8.49
CA PRO A 156 -2.75 8.06 -9.22
C PRO A 156 -1.54 7.31 -9.80
N ASN A 157 -0.51 8.05 -10.22
CA ASN A 157 0.73 7.50 -10.81
C ASN A 157 1.82 7.16 -9.80
N THR A 158 1.57 7.31 -8.51
CA THR A 158 2.51 6.98 -7.43
C THR A 158 1.86 5.95 -6.50
N LEU A 159 1.33 6.32 -5.32
CA LEU A 159 0.64 5.37 -4.43
C LEU A 159 -0.58 4.73 -5.08
N GLY A 160 -1.26 5.41 -6.01
CA GLY A 160 -2.36 4.80 -6.77
C GLY A 160 -1.93 3.63 -7.64
N LEU A 161 -0.75 3.71 -8.30
CA LEU A 161 -0.19 2.59 -9.06
C LEU A 161 0.31 1.47 -8.16
N LEU A 162 0.95 1.82 -7.04
CA LEU A 162 1.40 0.83 -6.06
C LEU A 162 0.21 0.09 -5.43
N ASP A 163 -0.89 0.79 -5.17
CA ASP A 163 -2.16 0.19 -4.72
C ASP A 163 -2.70 -0.83 -5.73
N LYS A 164 -2.73 -0.47 -7.02
CA LYS A 164 -3.16 -1.38 -8.08
C LYS A 164 -2.27 -2.62 -8.15
N ALA A 165 -0.95 -2.45 -8.06
CA ALA A 165 -0.01 -3.56 -8.08
C ALA A 165 -0.15 -4.48 -6.86
N PHE A 166 -0.29 -3.93 -5.66
CA PHE A 166 -0.54 -4.72 -4.45
C PHE A 166 -1.88 -5.42 -4.53
N THR A 167 -2.94 -4.73 -4.97
CA THR A 167 -4.25 -5.33 -5.19
C THR A 167 -4.18 -6.52 -6.13
N ASP A 168 -3.58 -6.35 -7.30
CA ASP A 168 -3.50 -7.36 -8.35
C ASP A 168 -2.72 -8.61 -7.92
N ASN A 169 -1.62 -8.42 -7.19
CA ASN A 169 -0.79 -9.53 -6.73
C ASN A 169 -1.31 -10.21 -5.46
N LEU A 170 -1.97 -9.47 -4.57
CA LEU A 170 -2.42 -9.99 -3.28
C LEU A 170 -3.85 -10.53 -3.32
N GLN A 171 -4.60 -10.25 -4.39
CA GLN A 171 -5.94 -10.79 -4.59
C GLN A 171 -5.88 -12.28 -4.97
N PHE A 172 -6.59 -13.11 -4.20
CA PHE A 172 -6.74 -14.53 -4.55
C PHE A 172 -7.52 -14.69 -5.84
N VAL A 173 -6.89 -15.32 -6.82
CA VAL A 173 -7.54 -15.69 -8.08
C VAL A 173 -7.59 -17.20 -8.14
N LYS A 174 -8.78 -17.77 -8.26
CA LYS A 174 -8.93 -19.21 -8.53
C LYS A 174 -8.19 -19.54 -9.83
N ALA A 175 -7.25 -20.48 -9.78
CA ALA A 175 -6.68 -21.03 -11.00
C ALA A 175 -7.83 -21.55 -11.89
N VAL A 176 -8.06 -20.90 -13.02
CA VAL A 176 -8.94 -21.43 -14.04
C VAL A 176 -8.28 -22.70 -14.54
N LYS A 177 -8.82 -23.89 -14.22
CA LYS A 177 -8.40 -25.12 -14.85
C LYS A 177 -8.52 -24.88 -16.36
N LYS A 178 -7.40 -24.84 -17.08
CA LYS A 178 -7.43 -24.97 -18.53
C LYS A 178 -8.23 -26.25 -18.80
N LYS A 179 -9.39 -26.13 -19.45
CA LYS A 179 -10.03 -27.29 -20.05
C LYS A 179 -9.01 -27.88 -21.01
N ASP A 180 -8.52 -29.07 -20.69
CA ASP A 180 -7.77 -29.85 -21.63
C ASP A 180 -8.63 -29.96 -22.88
N LYS A 181 -8.12 -29.45 -24.00
CA LYS A 181 -8.71 -29.55 -25.32
C LYS A 181 -8.37 -30.93 -25.91
N ASP A 182 -8.66 -31.98 -25.17
CA ASP A 182 -8.51 -33.36 -25.64
C ASP A 182 -9.73 -34.17 -25.20
N ASP A 183 -10.87 -33.87 -25.83
CA ASP A 183 -11.96 -34.79 -25.99
C ASP A 183 -12.32 -34.82 -27.48
N TRP A 184 -11.75 -35.81 -28.11
CA TRP A 184 -12.19 -36.31 -29.41
C TRP A 184 -13.41 -37.23 -29.23
#